data_788001062d39395bc4436a04670a5491
#
_entry.id   788001062d39395bc4436a04670a5491
#
_cell.length_a   1.000
_cell.length_b   1.000
_cell.length_c   1.000
_cell.angle_alpha   90.00
_cell.angle_beta   90.00
_cell.angle_gamma   90.00
#
_symmetry.space_group_name_H-M   'P 1'
#
loop_
_entity.id
_entity.type
_entity.pdbx_description
1 polymer ?
#
loop_
_entity_poly.entity_id
_entity_poly.type
_entity_poly.pdbx_seq_one_letter_code
_entity_poly.pdbx_strand_id
1 'polypeptide(L)'
;MRLEKLLRRGSWAFLFVFLAAVAARAQSPASAKDGVYTAAQAERGEAVFKKTCAGCHALEAKGKVTNDAPGPDLGGDDFLTHVSGKPAWAIAKVIKDTMPNDFSMEMTEPIALDLTAYILKVNKFPAGKSELTAETAKTAIVVK
;
A
#
# COMPACT_ATOMS: atom_id res chain seq x y z
N MET A 1 -50.94 19.24 37.57
CA MET A 1 -49.91 20.21 37.06
C MET A 1 -48.51 19.79 37.50
N ARG A 2 -48.06 18.56 37.30
CA ARG A 2 -46.73 18.08 37.64
C ARG A 2 -46.13 17.06 36.65
N LEU A 3 -46.84 16.66 35.63
CA LEU A 3 -46.38 15.60 34.71
C LEU A 3 -45.66 16.14 33.43
N GLU A 4 -45.90 17.39 33.08
CA GLU A 4 -45.33 17.95 31.83
C GLU A 4 -43.86 18.40 31.91
N LYS A 5 -43.35 18.53 33.17
CA LYS A 5 -41.93 18.99 33.36
C LYS A 5 -40.87 17.87 33.24
N LEU A 6 -41.28 16.62 33.24
CA LEU A 6 -40.37 15.46 33.18
C LEU A 6 -40.03 15.06 31.73
N LEU A 7 -40.89 15.38 30.77
CA LEU A 7 -40.71 14.99 29.37
C LEU A 7 -39.77 15.92 28.57
N ARG A 8 -39.51 17.14 29.09
CA ARG A 8 -38.61 18.11 28.39
C ARG A 8 -37.13 17.94 28.69
N ARG A 9 -36.73 17.14 29.68
CA ARG A 9 -35.31 16.97 30.07
C ARG A 9 -34.65 15.72 29.47
N GLY A 10 -35.40 14.78 28.93
CA GLY A 10 -34.87 13.53 28.38
C GLY A 10 -34.48 13.58 26.92
N SER A 11 -34.98 14.57 26.16
CA SER A 11 -34.85 14.57 24.69
C SER A 11 -33.53 15.15 24.17
N TRP A 12 -32.80 15.90 25.00
CA TRP A 12 -31.53 16.54 24.57
C TRP A 12 -30.31 15.69 24.85
N ALA A 13 -30.40 14.71 25.75
CA ALA A 13 -29.28 13.83 26.07
C ALA A 13 -29.06 12.74 25.00
N PHE A 14 -30.08 12.35 24.26
CA PHE A 14 -29.97 11.33 23.20
C PHE A 14 -29.43 11.89 21.88
N LEU A 15 -29.52 13.19 21.66
CA LEU A 15 -29.04 13.81 20.41
C LEU A 15 -27.51 13.97 20.38
N PHE A 16 -26.86 14.06 21.54
CA PHE A 16 -25.41 14.23 21.61
C PHE A 16 -24.62 12.92 21.49
N VAL A 17 -25.23 11.77 21.78
CA VAL A 17 -24.56 10.47 21.67
C VAL A 17 -24.49 9.98 20.23
N PHE A 18 -25.41 10.41 19.35
CA PHE A 18 -25.40 10.01 17.94
C PHE A 18 -24.42 10.78 17.06
N LEU A 19 -23.92 11.96 17.50
CA LEU A 19 -23.04 12.79 16.70
C LEU A 19 -21.54 12.42 16.86
N ALA A 20 -21.20 11.61 17.86
CA ALA A 20 -19.79 11.23 18.13
C ALA A 20 -19.33 10.00 17.33
N ALA A 21 -20.21 9.30 16.64
CA ALA A 21 -19.87 8.05 15.94
C ALA A 21 -19.42 8.23 14.48
N VAL A 22 -19.34 9.47 13.95
CA VAL A 22 -19.07 9.72 12.53
C VAL A 22 -17.64 10.16 12.23
N ALA A 23 -16.77 10.27 13.21
CA ALA A 23 -15.44 10.90 13.04
C ALA A 23 -14.26 9.91 12.89
N ALA A 24 -14.49 8.61 12.78
CA ALA A 24 -13.41 7.67 12.44
C ALA A 24 -13.38 7.39 10.94
N ARG A 25 -13.33 8.42 10.10
CA ARG A 25 -12.80 8.25 8.76
C ARG A 25 -11.31 8.02 8.92
N ALA A 26 -10.88 6.78 8.67
CA ALA A 26 -9.47 6.50 8.47
C ALA A 26 -8.98 7.47 7.37
N GLN A 27 -8.17 8.44 7.76
CA GLN A 27 -7.52 9.30 6.78
C GLN A 27 -6.65 8.40 5.92
N SER A 28 -6.88 8.40 4.61
CA SER A 28 -6.01 7.70 3.68
C SER A 28 -4.58 8.23 3.89
N PRO A 29 -3.58 7.36 3.99
CA PRO A 29 -2.22 7.81 4.23
C PRO A 29 -1.79 8.76 3.13
N ALA A 30 -1.18 9.88 3.53
CA ALA A 30 -0.68 10.89 2.60
C ALA A 30 0.71 10.52 2.06
N SER A 31 1.40 9.60 2.70
CA SER A 31 2.76 9.17 2.36
C SER A 31 2.94 7.68 2.55
N ALA A 32 3.73 7.04 1.70
CA ALA A 32 4.14 5.65 1.91
C ALA A 32 4.92 5.46 3.24
N LYS A 33 5.48 6.54 3.80
CA LYS A 33 6.13 6.53 5.12
C LYS A 33 5.17 6.38 6.31
N ASP A 34 3.86 6.51 6.06
CA ASP A 34 2.84 6.39 7.11
C ASP A 34 2.39 4.94 7.37
N GLY A 35 3.04 3.96 6.73
CA GLY A 35 2.72 2.54 6.90
C GLY A 35 1.47 2.14 6.15
N VAL A 36 1.58 2.04 4.83
CA VAL A 36 0.47 1.83 3.90
C VAL A 36 0.20 0.37 3.54
N TYR A 37 0.98 -0.56 4.06
CA TYR A 37 0.87 -2.01 3.83
C TYR A 37 1.11 -2.79 5.12
N THR A 38 0.67 -4.03 5.21
CA THR A 38 0.97 -4.91 6.35
C THR A 38 2.21 -5.76 6.11
N ALA A 39 2.86 -6.21 7.19
CA ALA A 39 3.99 -7.14 7.09
C ALA A 39 3.59 -8.43 6.35
N ALA A 40 2.41 -8.98 6.66
CA ALA A 40 1.89 -10.18 6.00
C ALA A 40 1.68 -9.97 4.49
N GLN A 41 1.22 -8.79 4.08
CA GLN A 41 1.09 -8.45 2.67
C GLN A 41 2.45 -8.43 1.96
N ALA A 42 3.45 -7.82 2.58
CA ALA A 42 4.81 -7.81 2.03
C ALA A 42 5.44 -9.21 1.97
N GLU A 43 5.12 -10.11 2.91
CA GLU A 43 5.57 -11.50 2.87
C GLU A 43 4.96 -12.29 1.70
N ARG A 44 3.67 -12.08 1.39
CA ARG A 44 3.05 -12.66 0.19
C ARG A 44 3.73 -12.14 -1.08
N GLY A 45 3.98 -10.83 -1.15
CA GLY A 45 4.73 -10.23 -2.27
C GLY A 45 6.14 -10.78 -2.42
N GLU A 46 6.85 -11.00 -1.30
CA GLU A 46 8.18 -11.61 -1.28
C GLU A 46 8.18 -13.02 -1.89
N ALA A 47 7.19 -13.84 -1.55
CA ALA A 47 7.07 -15.20 -2.07
C ALA A 47 6.87 -15.20 -3.60
N VAL A 48 6.02 -14.30 -4.11
CA VAL A 48 5.83 -14.13 -5.56
C VAL A 48 7.10 -13.58 -6.22
N PHE A 49 7.73 -12.57 -5.62
CA PHE A 49 8.95 -11.96 -6.17
C PHE A 49 10.06 -13.00 -6.37
N LYS A 50 10.35 -13.79 -5.35
CA LYS A 50 11.38 -14.84 -5.40
C LYS A 50 11.16 -15.84 -6.52
N LYS A 51 9.90 -16.17 -6.78
CA LYS A 51 9.54 -17.17 -7.79
C LYS A 51 9.53 -16.62 -9.23
N THR A 52 9.14 -15.36 -9.41
CA THR A 52 8.76 -14.85 -10.74
C THR A 52 9.62 -13.66 -11.17
N CYS A 53 10.11 -12.83 -10.23
CA CYS A 53 10.73 -11.54 -10.55
C CYS A 53 12.24 -11.54 -10.37
N ALA A 54 12.75 -12.32 -9.39
CA ALA A 54 14.16 -12.30 -8.98
C ALA A 54 15.15 -12.77 -10.07
N GLY A 55 14.66 -13.44 -11.11
CA GLY A 55 15.48 -13.80 -12.26
C GLY A 55 15.89 -12.59 -13.12
N CYS A 56 15.11 -11.51 -13.10
CA CYS A 56 15.33 -10.32 -13.91
C CYS A 56 15.56 -9.05 -13.10
N HIS A 57 15.03 -8.95 -11.88
CA HIS A 57 15.09 -7.76 -11.05
C HIS A 57 15.91 -8.00 -9.77
N ALA A 58 16.83 -7.08 -9.48
CA ALA A 58 17.47 -7.00 -8.18
C ALA A 58 16.71 -6.04 -7.24
N LEU A 59 16.91 -6.24 -5.93
CA LEU A 59 16.32 -5.41 -4.88
C LEU A 59 17.34 -4.50 -4.20
N GLU A 60 18.61 -4.68 -4.50
CA GLU A 60 19.71 -3.88 -3.99
C GLU A 60 20.43 -3.24 -5.18
N ALA A 61 20.86 -1.98 -5.03
CA ALA A 61 21.48 -1.15 -6.07
C ALA A 61 22.76 -1.74 -6.72
N LYS A 62 23.12 -2.97 -6.45
CA LYS A 62 24.20 -3.74 -7.05
C LYS A 62 23.92 -5.24 -7.00
N GLY A 63 22.63 -5.63 -6.92
CA GLY A 63 22.22 -7.03 -6.90
C GLY A 63 22.69 -7.75 -8.18
N LYS A 64 23.22 -8.96 -8.02
CA LYS A 64 23.51 -9.81 -9.18
C LYS A 64 22.20 -10.29 -9.78
N VAL A 65 21.88 -9.76 -10.93
CA VAL A 65 20.90 -10.41 -11.80
C VAL A 65 21.54 -11.67 -12.36
N THR A 66 20.81 -12.76 -12.32
CA THR A 66 21.37 -14.11 -12.63
C THR A 66 21.22 -14.50 -14.10
N ASN A 67 20.70 -13.60 -14.94
CA ASN A 67 20.47 -13.86 -16.36
C ASN A 67 20.94 -12.71 -17.26
N ASP A 68 21.01 -12.95 -18.57
CA ASP A 68 21.53 -12.04 -19.57
C ASP A 68 20.53 -10.94 -20.01
N ALA A 69 19.35 -10.87 -19.40
CA ALA A 69 18.32 -9.88 -19.69
C ALA A 69 17.84 -9.19 -18.38
N PRO A 70 18.71 -8.43 -17.72
CA PRO A 70 18.39 -7.78 -16.47
C PRO A 70 17.34 -6.69 -16.65
N GLY A 71 16.29 -6.76 -15.84
CA GLY A 71 15.40 -5.63 -15.60
C GLY A 71 16.07 -4.57 -14.73
N PRO A 72 15.46 -3.39 -14.55
CA PRO A 72 15.97 -2.39 -13.62
C PRO A 72 15.94 -2.89 -12.19
N ASP A 73 16.87 -2.40 -11.36
CA ASP A 73 16.82 -2.61 -9.92
C ASP A 73 15.54 -2.01 -9.34
N LEU A 74 14.91 -2.72 -8.39
CA LEU A 74 13.68 -2.27 -7.72
C LEU A 74 13.95 -1.79 -6.29
N GLY A 75 15.21 -1.56 -5.94
CA GLY A 75 15.62 -1.02 -4.66
C GLY A 75 16.75 0.00 -4.78
N GLY A 76 16.95 0.74 -3.70
CA GLY A 76 18.00 1.74 -3.61
C GLY A 76 17.63 3.11 -4.19
N ASP A 77 18.64 3.98 -4.22
CA ASP A 77 18.44 5.41 -4.49
C ASP A 77 17.96 5.71 -5.91
N ASP A 78 18.41 4.95 -6.90
CA ASP A 78 18.02 5.16 -8.30
C ASP A 78 16.54 4.82 -8.50
N PHE A 79 16.10 3.68 -7.96
CA PHE A 79 14.69 3.31 -7.97
C PHE A 79 13.83 4.34 -7.24
N LEU A 80 14.23 4.73 -6.01
CA LEU A 80 13.50 5.72 -5.22
C LEU A 80 13.42 7.08 -5.92
N THR A 81 14.48 7.50 -6.63
CA THR A 81 14.44 8.74 -7.41
C THR A 81 13.42 8.65 -8.55
N HIS A 82 13.33 7.49 -9.19
CA HIS A 82 12.38 7.28 -10.29
C HIS A 82 10.91 7.29 -9.84
N VAL A 83 10.60 6.76 -8.64
CA VAL A 83 9.23 6.66 -8.13
C VAL A 83 8.84 7.79 -7.17
N SER A 84 9.78 8.61 -6.72
CA SER A 84 9.52 9.70 -5.79
C SER A 84 8.52 10.71 -6.35
N GLY A 85 7.58 11.15 -5.51
CA GLY A 85 6.49 12.03 -5.91
C GLY A 85 5.33 11.32 -6.63
N LYS A 86 5.47 10.05 -6.95
CA LYS A 86 4.39 9.27 -7.59
C LYS A 86 3.61 8.48 -6.54
N PRO A 87 2.32 8.20 -6.78
CA PRO A 87 1.56 7.30 -5.92
C PRO A 87 2.11 5.86 -6.01
N ALA A 88 2.02 5.10 -4.93
CA ALA A 88 2.42 3.69 -4.89
C ALA A 88 1.69 2.85 -5.96
N TRP A 89 0.49 3.29 -6.36
CA TRP A 89 -0.25 2.72 -7.48
C TRP A 89 0.55 2.73 -8.80
N ALA A 90 1.45 3.68 -9.01
CA ALA A 90 2.28 3.70 -10.23
C ALA A 90 3.17 2.45 -10.31
N ILE A 91 3.68 1.97 -9.18
CA ILE A 91 4.45 0.71 -9.11
C ILE A 91 3.52 -0.47 -9.40
N ALA A 92 2.39 -0.56 -8.68
CA ALA A 92 1.41 -1.64 -8.86
C ALA A 92 0.89 -1.72 -10.29
N LYS A 93 0.63 -0.57 -10.91
CA LYS A 93 0.14 -0.51 -12.30
C LYS A 93 1.16 -1.06 -13.31
N VAL A 94 2.43 -0.69 -13.20
CA VAL A 94 3.48 -1.23 -14.06
C VAL A 94 3.58 -2.74 -13.88
N ILE A 95 3.60 -3.23 -12.65
CA ILE A 95 3.63 -4.67 -12.36
C ILE A 95 2.46 -5.37 -13.01
N LYS A 96 1.24 -4.87 -12.77
CA LYS A 96 0.00 -5.48 -13.26
C LYS A 96 -0.09 -5.52 -14.78
N ASP A 97 0.30 -4.43 -15.45
CA ASP A 97 0.02 -4.26 -16.87
C ASP A 97 1.15 -4.76 -17.77
N THR A 98 2.38 -4.91 -17.23
CA THR A 98 3.56 -5.19 -18.07
C THR A 98 4.46 -6.31 -17.55
N MET A 99 4.22 -6.83 -16.34
CA MET A 99 5.08 -7.87 -15.74
C MET A 99 4.30 -9.15 -15.44
N PRO A 100 4.94 -10.32 -15.48
CA PRO A 100 6.23 -10.54 -16.14
C PRO A 100 6.10 -10.38 -17.66
N ASN A 101 7.10 -9.82 -18.30
CA ASN A 101 7.04 -9.54 -19.74
C ASN A 101 7.16 -10.80 -20.62
N ASP A 102 7.47 -11.94 -20.05
CA ASP A 102 7.46 -13.25 -20.67
C ASP A 102 6.08 -13.96 -20.57
N PHE A 103 5.09 -13.29 -19.93
CA PHE A 103 3.74 -13.80 -19.71
C PHE A 103 3.68 -15.15 -18.98
N SER A 104 4.69 -15.49 -18.18
CA SER A 104 4.77 -16.75 -17.45
C SER A 104 3.70 -16.92 -16.36
N MET A 105 3.07 -15.82 -15.95
CA MET A 105 1.90 -15.83 -15.06
C MET A 105 0.97 -14.64 -15.32
N GLU A 106 -0.31 -14.82 -14.99
CA GLU A 106 -1.27 -13.72 -14.96
C GLU A 106 -1.05 -12.84 -13.73
N MET A 107 -0.79 -11.54 -13.95
CA MET A 107 -0.58 -10.59 -12.88
C MET A 107 -1.89 -9.90 -12.49
N THR A 108 -2.56 -10.43 -11.48
CA THR A 108 -3.78 -9.82 -10.94
C THR A 108 -3.49 -8.60 -10.08
N GLU A 109 -4.49 -7.72 -9.90
CA GLU A 109 -4.34 -6.53 -9.05
C GLU A 109 -3.91 -6.86 -7.59
N PRO A 110 -4.50 -7.86 -6.89
CA PRO A 110 -4.03 -8.24 -5.56
C PRO A 110 -2.56 -8.66 -5.54
N ILE A 111 -2.10 -9.43 -6.51
CA ILE A 111 -0.70 -9.85 -6.62
C ILE A 111 0.22 -8.65 -6.86
N ALA A 112 -0.18 -7.72 -7.72
CA ALA A 112 0.60 -6.50 -7.97
C ALA A 112 0.69 -5.60 -6.72
N LEU A 113 -0.37 -5.53 -5.91
CA LEU A 113 -0.36 -4.81 -4.65
C LEU A 113 0.52 -5.49 -3.59
N ASP A 114 0.49 -6.81 -3.48
CA ASP A 114 1.38 -7.57 -2.61
C ASP A 114 2.86 -7.38 -2.98
N LEU A 115 3.18 -7.43 -4.28
CA LEU A 115 4.52 -7.13 -4.80
C LEU A 115 4.93 -5.68 -4.51
N THR A 116 4.02 -4.72 -4.67
CA THR A 116 4.28 -3.31 -4.33
C THR A 116 4.59 -3.15 -2.84
N ALA A 117 3.85 -3.82 -1.96
CA ALA A 117 4.13 -3.83 -0.52
C ALA A 117 5.53 -4.38 -0.22
N TYR A 118 5.93 -5.45 -0.90
CA TYR A 118 7.28 -6.00 -0.75
C TYR A 118 8.37 -5.04 -1.24
N ILE A 119 8.19 -4.40 -2.40
CA ILE A 119 9.13 -3.40 -2.93
C ILE A 119 9.24 -2.22 -1.96
N LEU A 120 8.13 -1.73 -1.39
CA LEU A 120 8.16 -0.68 -0.36
C LEU A 120 8.95 -1.14 0.88
N LYS A 121 8.73 -2.37 1.38
CA LYS A 121 9.47 -2.95 2.51
C LYS A 121 10.99 -2.97 2.26
N VAL A 122 11.42 -3.42 1.08
CA VAL A 122 12.85 -3.48 0.70
C VAL A 122 13.45 -2.08 0.67
N ASN A 123 12.69 -1.09 0.22
CA ASN A 123 13.09 0.32 0.22
C ASN A 123 12.87 1.04 1.57
N LYS A 124 12.74 0.27 2.67
CA LYS A 124 12.70 0.76 4.06
C LYS A 124 11.47 1.59 4.43
N PHE A 125 10.40 1.52 3.66
CA PHE A 125 9.12 2.06 4.11
C PHE A 125 8.55 1.19 5.24
N PRO A 126 7.95 1.79 6.28
CA PRO A 126 7.42 1.02 7.40
C PRO A 126 6.14 0.25 7.03
N ALA A 127 5.95 -0.90 7.65
CA ALA A 127 4.67 -1.58 7.63
C ALA A 127 3.67 -0.85 8.55
N GLY A 128 2.41 -0.88 8.17
CA GLY A 128 1.28 -0.34 8.93
C GLY A 128 0.33 -1.44 9.40
N LYS A 129 -0.90 -1.01 9.73
CA LYS A 129 -1.95 -1.88 10.28
C LYS A 129 -2.95 -2.36 9.23
N SER A 130 -2.98 -1.73 8.07
CA SER A 130 -3.92 -2.02 6.99
C SER A 130 -3.17 -2.44 5.73
N GLU A 131 -3.77 -3.32 4.94
CA GLU A 131 -3.21 -3.72 3.66
C GLU A 131 -3.30 -2.57 2.64
N LEU A 132 -2.33 -2.54 1.74
CA LEU A 132 -2.33 -1.67 0.59
C LEU A 132 -3.43 -2.14 -0.38
N THR A 133 -4.42 -1.29 -0.58
CA THR A 133 -5.50 -1.48 -1.56
C THR A 133 -5.29 -0.57 -2.77
N ALA A 134 -6.05 -0.77 -3.83
CA ALA A 134 -6.00 0.12 -5.00
C ALA A 134 -6.30 1.58 -4.64
N GLU A 135 -7.25 1.83 -3.71
CA GLU A 135 -7.62 3.17 -3.24
C GLU A 135 -6.49 3.81 -2.45
N THR A 136 -5.93 3.09 -1.46
CA THR A 136 -4.84 3.64 -0.64
C THR A 136 -3.56 3.80 -1.43
N ALA A 137 -3.28 2.91 -2.38
CA ALA A 137 -2.12 3.01 -3.26
C ALA A 137 -2.16 4.26 -4.16
N LYS A 138 -3.35 4.71 -4.59
CA LYS A 138 -3.52 5.93 -5.40
C LYS A 138 -3.23 7.22 -4.63
N THR A 139 -3.35 7.19 -3.30
CA THR A 139 -3.16 8.36 -2.43
C THR A 139 -1.84 8.32 -1.67
N ALA A 140 -1.23 7.15 -1.50
CA ALA A 140 0.03 6.97 -0.81
C ALA A 140 1.22 7.39 -1.69
N ILE A 141 1.74 8.59 -1.46
CA ILE A 141 2.86 9.12 -2.25
C ILE A 141 4.17 8.52 -1.76
N VAL A 142 4.96 7.98 -2.69
CA VAL A 142 6.31 7.50 -2.42
C VAL A 142 7.23 8.72 -2.29
N VAL A 143 7.95 8.82 -1.19
CA VAL A 143 8.88 9.92 -0.91
C VAL A 143 10.24 9.35 -0.56
N LYS A 144 11.26 9.77 -1.31
CA LYS A 144 12.67 9.42 -1.06
C LYS A 144 13.17 9.95 0.30
#